data_baa3f4f3802a3ffc6936dba8aab1acee
#
_entry.id   baa3f4f3802a3ffc6936dba8aab1acee
#
_cell.length_a   1.000
_cell.length_b   1.000
_cell.length_c   1.000
_cell.angle_alpha   90.00
_cell.angle_beta   90.00
_cell.angle_gamma   90.00
#
_symmetry.space_group_name_H-M   'P 1'
#
loop_
_entity.id
_entity.type
_entity.pdbx_description
1 polymer ?
#
loop_
_entity_poly.entity_id
_entity_poly.type
_entity_poly.pdbx_seq_one_letter_code
_entity_poly.pdbx_strand_id
1 'polypeptide(L)'
;IPLLFQNLFYLPQSFIVNRDVFNYEFELVRETLFQCLEEAADLLFVDTESNRNLSTTSILSDADLIVVNLRQDTKMLTEFFENHPIIRNKAFFLIGKYQPNHTWNLRRICYRFHIPRQNIGVIPYNLELEEAVTYGRVLQFLNRNIDEKQNKENAFFMRQVDRAVELLHQRIESCQDSRDDK
;
A
#
# COMPACT_ATOMS: atom_id res chain seq x y z
N ILE A 1 -1.23 22.14 4.60
CA ILE A 1 -1.52 20.70 4.46
C ILE A 1 -2.89 20.48 5.07
N PRO A 2 -3.89 20.00 4.34
CA PRO A 2 -5.21 19.75 4.90
C PRO A 2 -5.18 18.57 5.88
N LEU A 3 -5.82 18.72 7.04
CA LEU A 3 -6.01 17.69 8.04
C LEU A 3 -7.25 16.85 7.65
N LEU A 4 -7.08 15.54 7.44
CA LEU A 4 -8.19 14.63 7.16
C LEU A 4 -8.82 14.06 8.45
N PHE A 5 -7.99 13.78 9.45
CA PHE A 5 -8.35 13.36 10.80
C PHE A 5 -7.41 14.02 11.81
N GLN A 6 -7.62 13.80 13.11
CA GLN A 6 -6.83 14.44 14.16
C GLN A 6 -5.30 14.28 14.00
N ASN A 7 -4.86 13.17 13.37
CA ASN A 7 -3.46 12.80 13.19
C ASN A 7 -3.10 12.39 11.75
N LEU A 8 -3.98 12.64 10.77
CA LEU A 8 -3.75 12.29 9.37
C LEU A 8 -3.74 13.54 8.51
N PHE A 9 -2.58 13.86 7.95
CA PHE A 9 -2.40 14.95 7.00
C PHE A 9 -2.33 14.40 5.58
N TYR A 10 -2.81 15.17 4.64
CA TYR A 10 -2.78 14.83 3.22
C TYR A 10 -2.12 15.95 2.41
N LEU A 11 -1.12 15.60 1.62
CA LEU A 11 -0.48 16.50 0.67
C LEU A 11 -0.91 16.09 -0.75
N PRO A 12 -1.91 16.75 -1.33
CA PRO A 12 -2.37 16.40 -2.68
C PRO A 12 -1.36 16.88 -3.72
N GLN A 13 -1.13 16.05 -4.72
CA GLN A 13 -0.45 16.48 -5.93
C GLN A 13 -1.42 17.35 -6.75
N SER A 14 -0.98 18.54 -7.16
CA SER A 14 -1.75 19.39 -8.06
C SER A 14 -1.81 18.79 -9.48
N PHE A 15 -2.77 19.24 -10.29
CA PHE A 15 -2.84 18.84 -11.70
C PHE A 15 -1.53 19.17 -12.40
N ILE A 16 -0.88 18.12 -12.94
CA ILE A 16 0.40 18.23 -13.62
C ILE A 16 0.13 18.49 -15.09
N VAL A 17 0.54 19.65 -15.56
CA VAL A 17 0.43 20.04 -16.98
C VAL A 17 1.52 19.36 -17.81
N ASN A 18 2.72 19.20 -17.24
CA ASN A 18 3.87 18.55 -17.89
C ASN A 18 4.60 17.66 -16.88
N ARG A 19 4.55 16.33 -17.10
CA ARG A 19 5.14 15.33 -16.21
C ARG A 19 6.67 15.40 -16.15
N ASP A 20 7.33 15.71 -17.25
CA ASP A 20 8.80 15.74 -17.29
C ASP A 20 9.33 16.93 -16.51
N VAL A 21 8.68 18.08 -16.63
CA VAL A 21 8.99 19.27 -15.82
C VAL A 21 8.74 19.00 -14.34
N PHE A 22 7.59 18.41 -14.01
CA PHE A 22 7.30 18.04 -12.61
C PHE A 22 8.34 17.09 -12.04
N ASN A 23 8.71 16.02 -12.75
CA ASN A 23 9.70 15.07 -12.27
C ASN A 23 11.05 15.73 -12.02
N TYR A 24 11.47 16.63 -12.89
CA TYR A 24 12.71 17.38 -12.73
C TYR A 24 12.64 18.32 -11.52
N GLU A 25 11.59 19.11 -11.38
CA GLU A 25 11.40 20.04 -10.25
C GLU A 25 11.25 19.28 -8.92
N PHE A 26 10.55 18.16 -8.92
CA PHE A 26 10.39 17.30 -7.74
C PHE A 26 11.76 16.77 -7.26
N GLU A 27 12.62 16.27 -8.14
CA GLU A 27 13.95 15.79 -7.76
C GLU A 27 14.81 16.89 -7.12
N LEU A 28 14.64 18.15 -7.54
CA LEU A 28 15.37 19.28 -6.95
C LEU A 28 14.97 19.57 -5.49
N VAL A 29 13.74 19.30 -5.12
CA VAL A 29 13.19 19.62 -3.78
C VAL A 29 12.93 18.40 -2.92
N ARG A 30 13.02 17.19 -3.46
CA ARG A 30 12.63 15.93 -2.85
C ARG A 30 13.23 15.71 -1.46
N GLU A 31 14.53 15.84 -1.34
CA GLU A 31 15.24 15.63 -0.06
C GLU A 31 14.75 16.60 1.02
N THR A 32 14.70 17.88 0.69
CA THR A 32 14.21 18.91 1.64
C THR A 32 12.75 18.68 2.02
N LEU A 33 11.92 18.33 1.02
CA LEU A 33 10.50 18.02 1.25
C LEU A 33 10.34 16.82 2.19
N PHE A 34 11.03 15.72 1.93
CA PHE A 34 10.92 14.52 2.77
C PHE A 34 11.46 14.76 4.17
N GLN A 35 12.58 15.45 4.32
CA GLN A 35 13.09 15.84 5.64
C GLN A 35 12.05 16.64 6.43
N CYS A 36 11.43 17.65 5.84
CA CYS A 36 10.37 18.41 6.50
C CYS A 36 9.13 17.56 6.86
N LEU A 37 8.79 16.56 6.03
CA LEU A 37 7.65 15.69 6.30
C LEU A 37 7.97 14.65 7.40
N GLU A 38 9.18 14.13 7.45
CA GLU A 38 9.66 13.21 8.48
C GLU A 38 9.78 13.89 9.85
N GLU A 39 10.13 15.18 9.90
CA GLU A 39 10.08 15.99 11.13
C GLU A 39 8.64 16.24 11.63
N ALA A 40 7.65 16.18 10.73
CA ALA A 40 6.26 16.50 11.03
C ALA A 40 5.38 15.28 11.34
N ALA A 41 5.81 14.07 10.99
CA ALA A 41 5.01 12.85 11.12
C ALA A 41 5.86 11.59 11.36
N ASP A 42 5.41 10.74 12.28
CA ASP A 42 6.07 9.46 12.61
C ASP A 42 6.04 8.44 11.45
N LEU A 43 5.08 8.60 10.54
CA LEU A 43 4.89 7.71 9.40
C LEU A 43 4.47 8.49 8.16
N LEU A 44 5.21 8.29 7.08
CA LEU A 44 4.96 8.91 5.78
C LEU A 44 4.54 7.86 4.75
N PHE A 45 3.32 7.99 4.21
CA PHE A 45 2.86 7.20 3.08
C PHE A 45 3.02 8.00 1.78
N VAL A 46 3.73 7.42 0.82
CA VAL A 46 3.91 8.02 -0.52
C VAL A 46 3.23 7.14 -1.55
N ASP A 47 2.16 7.65 -2.17
CA ASP A 47 1.51 6.97 -3.29
C ASP A 47 2.27 7.27 -4.58
N THR A 48 2.70 6.23 -5.27
CA THR A 48 3.49 6.33 -6.50
C THR A 48 2.79 5.66 -7.67
N GLU A 49 3.01 6.18 -8.86
CA GLU A 49 2.60 5.48 -10.08
C GLU A 49 3.44 4.21 -10.29
N SER A 50 2.86 3.19 -10.92
CA SER A 50 3.58 1.96 -11.30
C SER A 50 4.45 2.13 -12.56
N ASN A 51 5.07 3.29 -12.73
CA ASN A 51 5.99 3.58 -13.83
C ASN A 51 7.45 3.55 -13.34
N ARG A 52 8.41 3.49 -14.28
CA ARG A 52 9.84 3.46 -14.00
C ARG A 52 10.51 4.83 -14.24
N ASN A 53 9.84 5.92 -13.87
CA ASN A 53 10.47 7.22 -13.91
C ASN A 53 11.52 7.36 -12.78
N LEU A 54 12.39 8.37 -12.92
CA LEU A 54 13.48 8.61 -11.96
C LEU A 54 12.93 8.87 -10.55
N SER A 55 11.90 9.72 -10.43
CA SER A 55 11.30 10.08 -9.15
C SER A 55 10.72 8.87 -8.40
N THR A 56 9.98 7.99 -9.11
CA THR A 56 9.48 6.74 -8.52
C THR A 56 10.63 5.85 -8.07
N THR A 57 11.67 5.72 -8.88
CA THR A 57 12.83 4.88 -8.54
C THR A 57 13.57 5.40 -7.31
N SER A 58 13.76 6.70 -7.20
CA SER A 58 14.39 7.34 -6.05
C SER A 58 13.55 7.14 -4.78
N ILE A 59 12.24 7.40 -4.84
CA ILE A 59 11.31 7.18 -3.71
C ILE A 59 11.36 5.72 -3.23
N LEU A 60 11.28 4.76 -4.16
CA LEU A 60 11.33 3.33 -3.81
C LEU A 60 12.70 2.91 -3.26
N SER A 61 13.78 3.57 -3.68
CA SER A 61 15.11 3.32 -3.12
C SER A 61 15.19 3.75 -1.66
N ASP A 62 14.65 4.92 -1.34
CA ASP A 62 14.73 5.54 -0.02
C ASP A 62 13.71 4.98 0.97
N ALA A 63 12.58 4.46 0.48
CA ALA A 63 11.53 3.89 1.33
C ALA A 63 12.03 2.74 2.21
N ASP A 64 11.65 2.70 3.50
CA ASP A 64 11.94 1.59 4.42
C ASP A 64 11.12 0.36 4.10
N LEU A 65 9.87 0.58 3.71
CA LEU A 65 8.91 -0.44 3.37
C LEU A 65 8.16 -0.06 2.10
N ILE A 66 8.00 -1.02 1.19
CA ILE A 66 7.27 -0.85 -0.05
C ILE A 66 6.01 -1.70 -0.01
N VAL A 67 4.84 -1.08 -0.05
CA VAL A 67 3.57 -1.81 -0.18
C VAL A 67 3.27 -2.02 -1.67
N VAL A 68 3.30 -3.28 -2.11
CA VAL A 68 3.08 -3.65 -3.52
C VAL A 68 1.66 -4.17 -3.70
N ASN A 69 0.84 -3.44 -4.43
CA ASN A 69 -0.52 -3.86 -4.78
C ASN A 69 -0.51 -4.76 -6.02
N LEU A 70 -0.95 -6.00 -5.84
CA LEU A 70 -1.05 -7.01 -6.88
C LEU A 70 -2.48 -7.56 -7.00
N ARG A 71 -2.76 -8.27 -8.10
CA ARG A 71 -4.02 -9.02 -8.30
C ARG A 71 -3.72 -10.49 -8.52
N GLN A 72 -4.75 -11.33 -8.43
CA GLN A 72 -4.68 -12.76 -8.74
C GLN A 72 -4.64 -13.01 -10.26
N ASP A 73 -3.71 -12.35 -10.93
CA ASP A 73 -3.48 -12.48 -12.37
C ASP A 73 -2.12 -13.15 -12.62
N THR A 74 -2.12 -14.19 -13.45
CA THR A 74 -0.91 -14.99 -13.71
C THR A 74 0.21 -14.17 -14.31
N LYS A 75 -0.12 -13.33 -15.30
CA LYS A 75 0.87 -12.52 -16.02
C LYS A 75 1.46 -11.47 -15.09
N MET A 76 0.61 -10.71 -14.39
CA MET A 76 1.04 -9.69 -13.44
C MET A 76 1.94 -10.27 -12.34
N LEU A 77 1.53 -11.38 -11.71
CA LEU A 77 2.32 -12.02 -10.65
C LEU A 77 3.67 -12.49 -11.17
N THR A 78 3.69 -13.19 -12.30
CA THR A 78 4.94 -13.72 -12.87
C THR A 78 5.87 -12.59 -13.29
N GLU A 79 5.38 -11.61 -14.04
CA GLU A 79 6.19 -10.45 -14.48
C GLU A 79 6.75 -9.66 -13.30
N PHE A 80 5.94 -9.43 -12.26
CA PHE A 80 6.42 -8.71 -11.09
C PHE A 80 7.55 -9.45 -10.38
N PHE A 81 7.34 -10.73 -10.04
CA PHE A 81 8.33 -11.49 -9.26
C PHE A 81 9.60 -11.86 -10.04
N GLU A 82 9.55 -11.89 -11.37
CA GLU A 82 10.72 -12.10 -12.23
C GLU A 82 11.52 -10.80 -12.43
N ASN A 83 10.84 -9.66 -12.56
CA ASN A 83 11.49 -8.40 -12.95
C ASN A 83 11.88 -7.48 -11.77
N HIS A 84 11.41 -7.76 -10.53
CA HIS A 84 11.64 -6.89 -9.37
C HIS A 84 12.24 -7.63 -8.15
N PRO A 85 13.39 -8.31 -8.30
CA PRO A 85 13.98 -9.07 -7.18
C PRO A 85 14.43 -8.17 -6.03
N ILE A 86 14.90 -6.94 -6.31
CA ILE A 86 15.45 -6.00 -5.31
C ILE A 86 14.35 -5.51 -4.36
N ILE A 87 13.15 -5.24 -4.88
CA ILE A 87 12.01 -4.75 -4.07
C ILE A 87 11.57 -5.78 -3.04
N ARG A 88 11.74 -7.08 -3.31
CA ARG A 88 11.21 -8.17 -2.47
C ARG A 88 11.67 -8.12 -1.01
N ASN A 89 12.87 -7.66 -0.74
CA ASN A 89 13.45 -7.68 0.61
C ASN A 89 12.77 -6.68 1.56
N LYS A 90 12.29 -5.56 1.01
CA LYS A 90 11.56 -4.53 1.76
C LYS A 90 10.10 -4.39 1.33
N ALA A 91 9.53 -5.43 0.70
CA ALA A 91 8.16 -5.42 0.24
C ALA A 91 7.20 -6.06 1.24
N PHE A 92 6.03 -5.43 1.38
CA PHE A 92 4.80 -6.03 1.86
C PHE A 92 3.83 -6.14 0.67
N PHE A 93 3.34 -7.35 0.39
CA PHE A 93 2.46 -7.60 -0.75
C PHE A 93 1.00 -7.51 -0.33
N LEU A 94 0.20 -6.77 -1.08
CA LEU A 94 -1.23 -6.65 -0.85
C LEU A 94 -1.99 -7.16 -2.09
N ILE A 95 -2.72 -8.26 -1.93
CA ILE A 95 -3.51 -8.83 -3.03
C ILE A 95 -4.90 -8.21 -3.01
N GLY A 96 -5.15 -7.27 -3.91
CA GLY A 96 -6.44 -6.61 -4.07
C GLY A 96 -7.46 -7.44 -4.84
N LYS A 97 -8.75 -7.17 -4.60
CA LYS A 97 -9.90 -7.89 -5.19
C LYS A 97 -9.78 -9.41 -5.01
N TYR A 98 -9.27 -9.83 -3.86
CA TYR A 98 -8.96 -11.22 -3.58
C TYR A 98 -10.20 -12.10 -3.55
N GLN A 99 -10.12 -13.24 -4.24
CA GLN A 99 -11.13 -14.29 -4.26
C GLN A 99 -10.51 -15.60 -3.73
N PRO A 100 -10.99 -16.15 -2.58
CA PRO A 100 -10.39 -17.33 -1.95
C PRO A 100 -10.36 -18.58 -2.84
N ASN A 101 -11.38 -18.74 -3.71
CA ASN A 101 -11.55 -19.88 -4.60
C ASN A 101 -10.80 -19.76 -5.94
N HIS A 102 -10.06 -18.66 -6.14
CA HIS A 102 -9.26 -18.46 -7.34
C HIS A 102 -8.08 -19.42 -7.38
N THR A 103 -7.66 -19.84 -8.59
CA THR A 103 -6.49 -20.70 -8.80
C THR A 103 -5.23 -20.17 -8.12
N TRP A 104 -5.02 -18.87 -8.17
CA TRP A 104 -3.96 -18.15 -7.44
C TRP A 104 -4.44 -17.74 -6.05
N ASN A 105 -4.83 -18.69 -5.22
CA ASN A 105 -5.11 -18.41 -3.82
C ASN A 105 -3.82 -18.08 -3.05
N LEU A 106 -3.98 -17.50 -1.87
CA LEU A 106 -2.88 -16.99 -1.06
C LEU A 106 -1.80 -18.03 -0.78
N ARG A 107 -2.19 -19.29 -0.48
CA ARG A 107 -1.25 -20.39 -0.23
C ARG A 107 -0.39 -20.67 -1.45
N ARG A 108 -0.99 -20.68 -2.64
CA ARG A 108 -0.27 -20.94 -3.90
C ARG A 108 0.66 -19.79 -4.26
N ILE A 109 0.24 -18.54 -4.05
CA ILE A 109 1.09 -17.35 -4.26
C ILE A 109 2.31 -17.42 -3.35
N CYS A 110 2.12 -17.60 -2.05
CA CYS A 110 3.23 -17.72 -1.08
C CYS A 110 4.21 -18.84 -1.48
N TYR A 111 3.69 -20.01 -1.79
CA TYR A 111 4.51 -21.17 -2.19
C TYR A 111 5.29 -20.92 -3.48
N ARG A 112 4.61 -20.48 -4.53
CA ARG A 112 5.21 -20.31 -5.87
C ARG A 112 6.29 -19.25 -5.92
N PHE A 113 6.09 -18.15 -5.18
CA PHE A 113 6.99 -17.01 -5.17
C PHE A 113 7.85 -16.89 -3.90
N HIS A 114 7.81 -17.91 -3.04
CA HIS A 114 8.59 -17.96 -1.78
C HIS A 114 8.39 -16.72 -0.90
N ILE A 115 7.12 -16.29 -0.72
CA ILE A 115 6.77 -15.14 0.11
C ILE A 115 6.45 -15.61 1.53
N PRO A 116 7.14 -15.10 2.55
CA PRO A 116 6.77 -15.33 3.94
C PRO A 116 5.33 -14.87 4.22
N ARG A 117 4.56 -15.66 4.98
CA ARG A 117 3.15 -15.38 5.24
C ARG A 117 2.91 -14.04 5.94
N GLN A 118 3.86 -13.57 6.73
CA GLN A 118 3.84 -12.28 7.39
C GLN A 118 4.05 -11.08 6.44
N ASN A 119 4.56 -11.30 5.23
CA ASN A 119 4.84 -10.24 4.26
C ASN A 119 3.75 -10.09 3.20
N ILE A 120 2.57 -10.70 3.41
CA ILE A 120 1.48 -10.66 2.43
C ILE A 120 0.12 -10.60 3.11
N GLY A 121 -0.68 -9.61 2.73
CA GLY A 121 -2.08 -9.43 3.11
C GLY A 121 -3.01 -9.60 1.91
N VAL A 122 -4.31 -9.66 2.17
CA VAL A 122 -5.34 -9.69 1.13
C VAL A 122 -6.46 -8.70 1.44
N ILE A 123 -6.96 -8.05 0.40
CA ILE A 123 -8.18 -7.25 0.44
C ILE A 123 -9.19 -7.98 -0.45
N PRO A 124 -10.20 -8.66 0.13
CA PRO A 124 -11.18 -9.39 -0.64
C PRO A 124 -11.96 -8.48 -1.60
N TYR A 125 -12.48 -9.07 -2.67
CA TYR A 125 -13.47 -8.38 -3.48
C TYR A 125 -14.71 -8.06 -2.62
N ASN A 126 -15.19 -6.82 -2.70
CA ASN A 126 -16.39 -6.35 -2.01
C ASN A 126 -17.11 -5.32 -2.89
N LEU A 127 -18.35 -5.63 -3.27
CA LEU A 127 -19.13 -4.79 -4.18
C LEU A 127 -19.49 -3.45 -3.53
N GLU A 128 -19.87 -3.44 -2.25
CA GLU A 128 -20.23 -2.20 -1.55
C GLU A 128 -19.03 -1.25 -1.44
N LEU A 129 -17.81 -1.80 -1.26
CA LEU A 129 -16.60 -0.99 -1.28
C LEU A 129 -16.35 -0.40 -2.68
N GLU A 130 -16.56 -1.14 -3.76
CA GLU A 130 -16.41 -0.60 -5.13
C GLU A 130 -17.39 0.53 -5.41
N GLU A 131 -18.64 0.37 -4.97
CA GLU A 131 -19.63 1.44 -5.04
C GLU A 131 -19.23 2.64 -4.17
N ALA A 132 -18.74 2.40 -2.94
CA ALA A 132 -18.26 3.45 -2.06
C ALA A 132 -17.08 4.23 -2.67
N VAL A 133 -16.16 3.55 -3.36
CA VAL A 133 -15.06 4.20 -4.11
C VAL A 133 -15.62 5.07 -5.22
N THR A 134 -16.57 4.56 -6.01
CA THR A 134 -17.19 5.28 -7.13
C THR A 134 -17.84 6.60 -6.70
N TYR A 135 -18.46 6.60 -5.52
CA TYR A 135 -19.17 7.77 -4.98
C TYR A 135 -18.37 8.60 -3.96
N GLY A 136 -17.08 8.31 -3.75
CA GLY A 136 -16.25 9.00 -2.77
C GLY A 136 -16.68 8.78 -1.32
N ARG A 137 -17.28 7.62 -0.99
CA ARG A 137 -17.86 7.29 0.32
C ARG A 137 -17.10 6.21 1.08
N VAL A 138 -15.83 6.00 0.76
CA VAL A 138 -15.00 4.93 1.37
C VAL A 138 -14.95 5.04 2.88
N LEU A 139 -14.78 6.24 3.43
CA LEU A 139 -14.73 6.45 4.88
C LEU A 139 -16.06 6.11 5.56
N GLN A 140 -17.19 6.43 4.92
CA GLN A 140 -18.50 6.08 5.44
C GLN A 140 -18.71 4.56 5.46
N PHE A 141 -18.27 3.87 4.40
CA PHE A 141 -18.28 2.40 4.33
C PHE A 141 -17.45 1.79 5.46
N LEU A 142 -16.19 2.25 5.63
CA LEU A 142 -15.31 1.73 6.68
C LEU A 142 -15.89 1.96 8.07
N ASN A 143 -16.27 3.20 8.41
CA ASN A 143 -16.82 3.52 9.73
C ASN A 143 -18.05 2.67 10.06
N ARG A 144 -18.99 2.53 9.12
CA ARG A 144 -20.17 1.68 9.30
C ARG A 144 -19.81 0.23 9.60
N ASN A 145 -18.79 -0.32 8.94
CA ASN A 145 -18.43 -1.73 9.09
C ASN A 145 -17.46 -2.00 10.25
N ILE A 146 -16.70 -1.01 10.73
CA ILE A 146 -15.88 -1.11 11.94
C ILE A 146 -16.79 -1.16 13.18
N ASP A 147 -17.81 -0.29 13.26
CA ASP A 147 -18.70 -0.17 14.41
C ASP A 147 -19.73 -1.32 14.45
N GLU A 148 -20.19 -1.77 13.29
CA GLU A 148 -21.17 -2.85 13.15
C GLU A 148 -20.50 -4.23 13.05
N LYS A 149 -19.85 -4.71 14.12
CA LYS A 149 -19.34 -6.10 14.21
C LYS A 149 -20.39 -7.20 13.93
N GLN A 150 -21.64 -6.80 13.70
CA GLN A 150 -22.79 -7.68 13.44
C GLN A 150 -23.16 -7.80 11.96
N ASN A 151 -22.60 -6.98 11.07
CA ASN A 151 -22.92 -7.10 9.64
C ASN A 151 -22.23 -8.34 9.05
N LYS A 152 -22.99 -9.45 8.96
CA LYS A 152 -22.47 -10.75 8.48
C LYS A 152 -21.98 -10.70 7.03
N GLU A 153 -22.54 -9.81 6.21
CA GLU A 153 -22.19 -9.69 4.80
C GLU A 153 -20.74 -9.18 4.59
N ASN A 154 -20.34 -8.20 5.39
CA ASN A 154 -18.99 -7.64 5.32
C ASN A 154 -18.02 -8.22 6.36
N ALA A 155 -18.47 -9.12 7.24
CA ALA A 155 -17.62 -9.67 8.31
C ALA A 155 -16.37 -10.40 7.80
N PHE A 156 -16.47 -11.12 6.68
CA PHE A 156 -15.29 -11.74 6.08
C PHE A 156 -14.31 -10.70 5.53
N PHE A 157 -14.85 -9.72 4.80
CA PHE A 157 -14.06 -8.63 4.24
C PHE A 157 -13.30 -7.89 5.35
N MET A 158 -13.99 -7.41 6.38
CA MET A 158 -13.38 -6.66 7.48
C MET A 158 -12.31 -7.47 8.21
N ARG A 159 -12.56 -8.75 8.53
CA ARG A 159 -11.53 -9.62 9.15
C ARG A 159 -10.27 -9.75 8.30
N GLN A 160 -10.37 -9.77 6.97
CA GLN A 160 -9.19 -9.85 6.11
C GLN A 160 -8.47 -8.50 6.03
N VAL A 161 -9.21 -7.39 6.03
CA VAL A 161 -8.65 -6.04 6.11
C VAL A 161 -7.90 -5.86 7.44
N ASP A 162 -8.54 -6.17 8.57
CA ASP A 162 -7.92 -6.09 9.90
C ASP A 162 -6.62 -6.92 9.95
N ARG A 163 -6.69 -8.15 9.42
CA ARG A 163 -5.52 -9.03 9.34
C ARG A 163 -4.39 -8.43 8.48
N ALA A 164 -4.72 -7.82 7.36
CA ALA A 164 -3.73 -7.18 6.49
C ALA A 164 -3.10 -5.96 7.17
N VAL A 165 -3.91 -5.18 7.88
CA VAL A 165 -3.44 -4.02 8.66
C VAL A 165 -2.51 -4.48 9.80
N GLU A 166 -2.88 -5.50 10.58
CA GLU A 166 -2.02 -6.07 11.63
C GLU A 166 -0.66 -6.52 11.09
N LEU A 167 -0.64 -7.25 9.97
CA LEU A 167 0.60 -7.72 9.35
C LEU A 167 1.46 -6.56 8.84
N LEU A 168 0.84 -5.56 8.25
CA LEU A 168 1.54 -4.36 7.79
C LEU A 168 2.13 -3.58 8.96
N HIS A 169 1.38 -3.40 10.05
CA HIS A 169 1.84 -2.73 11.27
C HIS A 169 3.06 -3.43 11.87
N GLN A 170 3.00 -4.75 12.04
CA GLN A 170 4.15 -5.55 12.51
C GLN A 170 5.38 -5.37 11.61
N ARG A 171 5.17 -5.20 10.31
CA ARG A 171 6.26 -4.98 9.37
C ARG A 171 6.86 -3.59 9.48
N ILE A 172 6.04 -2.56 9.73
CA ILE A 172 6.47 -1.18 10.00
C ILE A 172 7.31 -1.14 11.27
N GLU A 173 6.82 -1.71 12.38
CA GLU A 173 7.56 -1.79 13.65
C GLU A 173 8.92 -2.45 13.47
N SER A 174 9.00 -3.57 12.74
CA SER A 174 10.27 -4.25 12.45
C SER A 174 11.26 -3.40 11.64
N CYS A 175 10.77 -2.44 10.84
CA CYS A 175 11.63 -1.51 10.11
C CYS A 175 12.16 -0.39 11.03
N GLN A 176 11.34 0.08 11.97
CA GLN A 176 11.73 1.10 12.96
C GLN A 176 12.80 0.58 13.91
N ASP A 177 12.60 -0.61 14.49
CA ASP A 177 13.60 -1.25 15.37
C ASP A 177 14.96 -1.40 14.68
N SER A 178 14.96 -1.71 13.39
CA SER A 178 16.19 -1.87 12.59
C SER A 178 16.91 -0.54 12.30
N ARG A 179 16.26 0.60 12.49
CA ARG A 179 16.88 1.94 12.38
C ARG A 179 17.57 2.35 13.68
N ASP A 180 16.95 2.06 14.82
CA ASP A 180 17.44 2.44 16.14
C ASP A 180 18.71 1.67 16.53
N ASP A 181 18.94 0.52 15.91
CA ASP A 181 20.14 -0.32 16.11
C ASP A 181 21.36 0.09 15.25
N LYS A 182 21.28 1.16 14.45
CA LYS A 182 22.36 1.65 13.58
C LYS A 182 22.88 3.01 14.02
#